data_02212d7d261bfaf7dd6b8755e600efc7
#
_entry.id   02212d7d261bfaf7dd6b8755e600efc7
#
_cell.length_a   1.000
_cell.length_b   1.000
_cell.length_c   1.000
_cell.angle_alpha   90.00
_cell.angle_beta   90.00
_cell.angle_gamma   90.00
#
_symmetry.space_group_name_H-M   'P 1'
#
loop_
_entity.id
_entity.type
_entity.pdbx_description
1 polymer ?
#
loop_
_entity_poly.entity_id
_entity_poly.type
_entity_poly.pdbx_seq_one_letter_code
_entity_poly.pdbx_strand_id
1 'polypeptide(L)'
;MPTTGFKLTYATMFSPPAELHTRFEDALVQLKASLGKEHAMFINGRDVLAQEKFEDRYPADTNLVLGVFQSGREKEANEALTAARKAFPGWSHTPWQERIRLLHKAADLMDERLFEIGAVVAMEVGKNRMEALGDVAETADLIRYACEQMEANQGYIKLMGRDPIPDFKVTNTSVLRPYGVWLVISPFNFPSALTGGPLGSALVAGNTVVFKPSTDTPWTSRKIAECLRDAGLPAGVFNYVTGPGRTLGQTLVDSPEVDGITFTGSFDVGMKIFRDFNQRGYIKPTILELGGKNPAIVSRNADIEEAAVGIVRSAFGLQGQKCSACSRVFVEKPVYQKLISRMVELTNMLTIGDPTKKDTFLGPVVNKKSYEDYQTFIKEMNDGGCRFLTGGKVRQDGEFANGYFCEPTIVVDLPLEHRLWKDEMFVPITTVAAVDSLEEAMAFANDVSYGLTAGFYGSRQEADWFFDNIQAGVTYANRKTGATTGAWPGFQPFGGWKGSGFSGKNAGGLYYLPLYMHEQIHTLFEKV
;
A
#
# COMPACT_ATOMS: atom_id res chain seq x y z
N MET A 1 -17.24 28.06 -8.24
CA MET A 1 -16.25 28.24 -9.31
C MET A 1 -15.31 27.05 -9.21
N PRO A 2 -15.01 26.31 -10.27
CA PRO A 2 -14.02 25.27 -10.16
C PRO A 2 -12.68 25.96 -9.85
N THR A 3 -12.15 25.71 -8.68
CA THR A 3 -10.77 26.06 -8.37
C THR A 3 -9.91 25.38 -9.42
N THR A 4 -9.14 26.14 -10.18
CA THR A 4 -8.06 25.63 -11.03
C THR A 4 -7.00 25.02 -10.11
N GLY A 5 -7.36 23.91 -9.47
CA GLY A 5 -6.54 23.19 -8.53
C GLY A 5 -5.42 22.51 -9.30
N PHE A 6 -4.20 22.76 -8.91
CA PHE A 6 -3.04 21.98 -9.31
C PHE A 6 -3.35 20.49 -9.11
N LYS A 7 -3.37 19.72 -10.20
CA LYS A 7 -3.53 18.27 -10.14
C LYS A 7 -2.15 17.62 -10.17
N LEU A 8 -1.84 16.81 -9.16
CA LEU A 8 -0.64 16.01 -9.16
C LEU A 8 -0.78 14.94 -10.26
N THR A 9 0.16 14.94 -11.18
CA THR A 9 0.22 13.99 -12.28
C THR A 9 1.61 13.37 -12.33
N TYR A 10 1.76 12.27 -13.06
CA TYR A 10 3.06 11.65 -13.28
C TYR A 10 4.11 12.65 -13.79
N ALA A 11 3.73 13.55 -14.70
CA ALA A 11 4.62 14.57 -15.23
C ALA A 11 5.08 15.57 -14.15
N THR A 12 4.17 16.00 -13.28
CA THR A 12 4.49 16.94 -12.19
C THR A 12 5.30 16.30 -11.06
N MET A 13 5.25 14.97 -10.89
CA MET A 13 6.12 14.26 -9.93
C MET A 13 7.59 14.26 -10.35
N PHE A 14 7.88 14.30 -11.65
CA PHE A 14 9.28 14.31 -12.16
C PHE A 14 9.88 15.71 -12.31
N SER A 15 9.03 16.73 -12.45
CA SER A 15 9.43 18.13 -12.56
C SER A 15 8.42 19.00 -11.82
N PRO A 16 8.42 18.97 -10.48
CA PRO A 16 7.43 19.66 -9.68
C PRO A 16 7.55 21.18 -9.87
N PRO A 17 6.43 21.88 -10.11
CA PRO A 17 6.45 23.34 -10.21
C PRO A 17 6.74 23.98 -8.85
N ALA A 18 7.29 25.20 -8.85
CA ALA A 18 7.61 25.92 -7.62
C ALA A 18 6.39 26.09 -6.68
N GLU A 19 5.20 26.29 -7.23
CA GLU A 19 3.95 26.40 -6.48
C GLU A 19 3.69 25.18 -5.58
N LEU A 20 4.02 23.96 -6.03
CA LEU A 20 3.87 22.75 -5.23
C LEU A 20 4.66 22.86 -3.92
N HIS A 21 5.91 23.29 -4.02
CA HIS A 21 6.76 23.44 -2.85
C HIS A 21 6.27 24.53 -1.91
N THR A 22 5.79 25.66 -2.43
CA THR A 22 5.20 26.74 -1.62
C THR A 22 3.99 26.24 -0.84
N ARG A 23 3.05 25.58 -1.51
CA ARG A 23 1.85 25.01 -0.85
C ARG A 23 2.19 23.96 0.20
N PHE A 24 3.24 23.17 -0.06
CA PHE A 24 3.72 22.18 0.93
C PHE A 24 4.32 22.86 2.16
N GLU A 25 5.13 23.93 1.98
CA GLU A 25 5.67 24.71 3.11
C GLU A 25 4.56 25.36 3.94
N ASP A 26 3.55 25.95 3.28
CA ASP A 26 2.40 26.56 3.97
C ASP A 26 1.66 25.50 4.82
N ALA A 27 1.45 24.30 4.29
CA ALA A 27 0.84 23.20 5.01
C ALA A 27 1.69 22.74 6.20
N LEU A 28 3.03 22.68 6.04
CA LEU A 28 3.94 22.36 7.15
C LEU A 28 3.88 23.37 8.28
N VAL A 29 3.80 24.68 7.97
CA VAL A 29 3.68 25.73 8.99
C VAL A 29 2.41 25.54 9.81
N GLN A 30 1.28 25.29 9.14
CA GLN A 30 0.00 25.02 9.82
C GLN A 30 0.05 23.75 10.66
N LEU A 31 0.65 22.68 10.11
CA LEU A 31 0.77 21.39 10.78
C LEU A 31 1.60 21.48 12.06
N LYS A 32 2.73 22.20 12.03
CA LYS A 32 3.60 22.39 13.20
C LYS A 32 2.90 23.06 14.38
N ALA A 33 1.89 23.89 14.14
CA ALA A 33 1.05 24.47 15.17
C ALA A 33 0.07 23.46 15.83
N SER A 34 -0.07 22.27 15.27
CA SER A 34 -0.96 21.21 15.77
C SER A 34 -0.23 20.02 16.39
N LEU A 35 1.10 20.03 16.43
CA LEU A 35 1.90 18.94 16.99
C LEU A 35 1.57 18.68 18.48
N GLY A 36 1.69 17.42 18.88
CA GLY A 36 1.46 16.96 20.26
C GLY A 36 -0.01 16.93 20.69
N LYS A 37 -0.96 17.28 19.80
CA LYS A 37 -2.39 17.22 20.13
C LYS A 37 -2.88 15.78 20.30
N GLU A 38 -3.91 15.64 21.12
CA GLU A 38 -4.62 14.38 21.29
C GLU A 38 -5.63 14.17 20.18
N HIS A 39 -5.65 12.95 19.61
CA HIS A 39 -6.56 12.52 18.55
C HIS A 39 -7.45 11.39 19.04
N ALA A 40 -8.75 11.56 18.86
CA ALA A 40 -9.75 10.55 19.20
C ALA A 40 -9.88 9.48 18.13
N MET A 41 -10.38 8.30 18.48
CA MET A 41 -11.00 7.36 17.54
C MET A 41 -12.31 7.95 17.01
N PHE A 42 -12.84 7.39 15.92
CA PHE A 42 -14.13 7.79 15.35
C PHE A 42 -15.03 6.55 15.26
N ILE A 43 -16.03 6.48 16.15
CA ILE A 43 -16.93 5.33 16.26
C ILE A 43 -18.37 5.82 16.27
N ASN A 44 -19.21 5.21 15.46
CA ASN A 44 -20.65 5.52 15.39
C ASN A 44 -20.95 7.02 15.21
N GLY A 45 -20.20 7.69 14.33
CA GLY A 45 -20.41 9.11 14.01
C GLY A 45 -19.88 10.10 15.05
N ARG A 46 -19.12 9.66 16.06
CA ARG A 46 -18.60 10.51 17.14
C ARG A 46 -17.15 10.21 17.47
N ASP A 47 -16.47 11.19 18.05
CA ASP A 47 -15.14 11.03 18.63
C ASP A 47 -15.22 10.21 19.94
N VAL A 48 -14.30 9.24 20.09
CA VAL A 48 -14.22 8.33 21.23
C VAL A 48 -12.79 8.32 21.78
N LEU A 49 -12.66 8.50 23.09
CA LEU A 49 -11.40 8.44 23.81
C LEU A 49 -11.29 7.09 24.54
N ALA A 50 -10.09 6.53 24.56
CA ALA A 50 -9.76 5.34 25.36
C ALA A 50 -9.07 5.73 26.67
N GLN A 51 -8.97 4.77 27.59
CA GLN A 51 -8.27 4.97 28.86
C GLN A 51 -6.75 5.10 28.66
N GLU A 52 -6.20 4.32 27.74
CA GLU A 52 -4.77 4.31 27.44
C GLU A 52 -4.50 5.07 26.14
N LYS A 53 -3.29 5.60 26.03
CA LYS A 53 -2.84 6.39 24.90
C LYS A 53 -1.42 6.00 24.51
N PHE A 54 -1.02 6.33 23.29
CA PHE A 54 0.36 6.20 22.82
C PHE A 54 0.76 7.44 22.02
N GLU A 55 2.05 7.71 21.99
CA GLU A 55 2.60 8.82 21.23
C GLU A 55 3.04 8.33 19.84
N ASP A 56 2.75 9.12 18.85
CA ASP A 56 3.33 9.06 17.53
C ASP A 56 4.49 10.05 17.44
N ARG A 57 5.67 9.60 17.04
CA ARG A 57 6.90 10.37 17.05
C ARG A 57 7.51 10.50 15.66
N TYR A 58 8.12 11.66 15.40
CA TYR A 58 8.78 11.94 14.15
C TYR A 58 10.02 11.06 13.97
N PRO A 59 10.09 10.18 12.96
CA PRO A 59 11.22 9.28 12.79
C PRO A 59 12.53 9.99 12.39
N ALA A 60 12.47 11.27 11.93
CA ALA A 60 13.66 12.08 11.65
C ALA A 60 14.21 12.77 12.91
N ASP A 61 13.38 12.99 13.94
CA ASP A 61 13.76 13.45 15.27
C ASP A 61 12.82 12.85 16.31
N THR A 62 13.22 11.75 16.92
CA THR A 62 12.41 10.99 17.88
C THR A 62 12.07 11.73 19.18
N ASN A 63 12.66 12.90 19.41
CA ASN A 63 12.26 13.79 20.52
C ASN A 63 10.96 14.55 20.23
N LEU A 64 10.59 14.67 18.94
CA LEU A 64 9.41 15.39 18.51
C LEU A 64 8.18 14.47 18.51
N VAL A 65 7.19 14.78 19.36
CA VAL A 65 5.89 14.12 19.37
C VAL A 65 4.99 14.75 18.31
N LEU A 66 4.55 13.95 17.34
CA LEU A 66 3.62 14.37 16.28
C LEU A 66 2.19 14.48 16.84
N GLY A 67 1.75 13.48 17.57
CA GLY A 67 0.43 13.45 18.18
C GLY A 67 0.30 12.38 19.26
N VAL A 68 -0.80 12.45 20.03
CA VAL A 68 -1.16 11.47 21.05
C VAL A 68 -2.44 10.76 20.61
N PHE A 69 -2.38 9.45 20.48
CA PHE A 69 -3.48 8.63 19.94
C PHE A 69 -4.02 7.66 20.98
N GLN A 70 -5.25 7.22 20.79
CA GLN A 70 -5.93 6.30 21.68
C GLN A 70 -5.41 4.87 21.52
N SER A 71 -5.10 4.21 22.62
CA SER A 71 -4.76 2.79 22.66
C SER A 71 -5.99 1.97 23.01
N GLY A 72 -6.89 1.81 22.02
CA GLY A 72 -8.12 1.04 22.18
C GLY A 72 -7.87 -0.43 22.47
N ARG A 73 -8.83 -1.03 23.16
CA ARG A 73 -8.83 -2.43 23.56
C ARG A 73 -10.14 -3.11 23.13
N GLU A 74 -10.49 -4.20 23.77
CA GLU A 74 -11.69 -4.99 23.49
C GLU A 74 -12.99 -4.16 23.53
N LYS A 75 -13.11 -3.21 24.46
CA LYS A 75 -14.29 -2.33 24.57
C LYS A 75 -14.53 -1.53 23.30
N GLU A 76 -13.52 -0.82 22.83
CA GLU A 76 -13.61 0.05 21.65
C GLU A 76 -13.76 -0.78 20.37
N ALA A 77 -13.14 -1.98 20.30
CA ALA A 77 -13.36 -2.93 19.20
C ALA A 77 -14.84 -3.35 19.12
N ASN A 78 -15.42 -3.76 20.24
CA ASN A 78 -16.81 -4.19 20.31
C ASN A 78 -17.80 -3.06 20.05
N GLU A 79 -17.51 -1.82 20.51
CA GLU A 79 -18.32 -0.63 20.16
C GLU A 79 -18.33 -0.38 18.66
N ALA A 80 -17.17 -0.43 18.00
CA ALA A 80 -17.05 -0.22 16.56
C ALA A 80 -17.76 -1.31 15.75
N LEU A 81 -17.59 -2.58 16.12
CA LEU A 81 -18.27 -3.71 15.47
C LEU A 81 -19.79 -3.63 15.65
N THR A 82 -20.27 -3.33 16.86
CA THR A 82 -21.71 -3.15 17.12
C THR A 82 -22.29 -2.01 16.28
N ALA A 83 -21.57 -0.89 16.18
CA ALA A 83 -22.00 0.25 15.36
C ALA A 83 -22.06 -0.12 13.87
N ALA A 84 -21.03 -0.81 13.36
CA ALA A 84 -20.97 -1.26 11.98
C ALA A 84 -22.11 -2.24 11.66
N ARG A 85 -22.32 -3.25 12.52
CA ARG A 85 -23.40 -4.26 12.36
C ARG A 85 -24.78 -3.60 12.35
N LYS A 86 -25.02 -2.63 13.24
CA LYS A 86 -26.28 -1.87 13.31
C LYS A 86 -26.52 -1.01 12.07
N ALA A 87 -25.48 -0.43 11.49
CA ALA A 87 -25.59 0.43 10.31
C ALA A 87 -25.73 -0.37 8.99
N PHE A 88 -25.27 -1.62 8.96
CA PHE A 88 -25.20 -2.43 7.74
C PHE A 88 -26.54 -2.56 7.00
N PRO A 89 -27.70 -2.89 7.62
CA PRO A 89 -28.96 -3.01 6.89
C PRO A 89 -29.34 -1.74 6.11
N GLY A 90 -29.17 -0.58 6.71
CA GLY A 90 -29.45 0.71 6.06
C GLY A 90 -28.49 0.99 4.92
N TRP A 91 -27.18 0.81 5.15
CA TRP A 91 -26.16 1.08 4.16
C TRP A 91 -26.20 0.14 2.96
N SER A 92 -26.40 -1.16 3.19
CA SER A 92 -26.50 -2.18 2.13
C SER A 92 -27.66 -1.96 1.18
N HIS A 93 -28.75 -1.32 1.66
CA HIS A 93 -29.92 -0.96 0.86
C HIS A 93 -29.85 0.47 0.29
N THR A 94 -28.85 1.28 0.67
CA THR A 94 -28.62 2.58 0.05
C THR A 94 -28.29 2.37 -1.43
N PRO A 95 -28.97 3.08 -2.38
CA PRO A 95 -28.66 2.97 -3.80
C PRO A 95 -27.17 3.17 -4.07
N TRP A 96 -26.59 2.35 -4.93
CA TRP A 96 -25.15 2.43 -5.22
C TRP A 96 -24.74 3.81 -5.77
N GLN A 97 -25.63 4.52 -6.47
CA GLN A 97 -25.41 5.89 -6.94
C GLN A 97 -25.18 6.87 -5.78
N GLU A 98 -25.93 6.71 -4.68
CA GLU A 98 -25.76 7.54 -3.51
C GLU A 98 -24.47 7.21 -2.76
N ARG A 99 -24.10 5.92 -2.69
CA ARG A 99 -22.80 5.50 -2.15
C ARG A 99 -21.65 6.11 -2.95
N ILE A 100 -21.72 6.08 -4.29
CA ILE A 100 -20.76 6.73 -5.19
C ILE A 100 -20.68 8.23 -4.91
N ARG A 101 -21.81 8.92 -4.80
CA ARG A 101 -21.85 10.37 -4.54
C ARG A 101 -21.11 10.74 -3.25
N LEU A 102 -21.31 9.99 -2.18
CA LEU A 102 -20.64 10.22 -0.90
C LEU A 102 -19.13 9.93 -0.98
N LEU A 103 -18.73 8.87 -1.69
CA LEU A 103 -17.32 8.51 -1.83
C LEU A 103 -16.57 9.45 -2.77
N HIS A 104 -17.19 9.95 -3.84
CA HIS A 104 -16.61 11.03 -4.64
C HIS A 104 -16.36 12.28 -3.80
N LYS A 105 -17.32 12.67 -2.95
CA LYS A 105 -17.11 13.79 -2.03
C LYS A 105 -15.96 13.55 -1.06
N ALA A 106 -15.76 12.32 -0.57
CA ALA A 106 -14.61 11.98 0.26
C ALA A 106 -13.29 12.10 -0.51
N ALA A 107 -13.25 11.62 -1.75
CA ALA A 107 -12.08 11.75 -2.63
C ALA A 107 -11.78 13.22 -2.96
N ASP A 108 -12.79 14.04 -3.21
CA ASP A 108 -12.63 15.48 -3.45
C ASP A 108 -12.05 16.20 -2.22
N LEU A 109 -12.51 15.86 -1.01
CA LEU A 109 -11.95 16.37 0.24
C LEU A 109 -10.48 15.94 0.45
N MET A 110 -10.08 14.75 -0.01
CA MET A 110 -8.68 14.32 0.01
C MET A 110 -7.82 15.15 -0.96
N ASP A 111 -8.33 15.45 -2.16
CA ASP A 111 -7.66 16.34 -3.11
C ASP A 111 -7.55 17.79 -2.56
N GLU A 112 -8.60 18.30 -1.94
CA GLU A 112 -8.60 19.63 -1.31
C GLU A 112 -7.57 19.73 -0.17
N ARG A 113 -7.42 18.65 0.62
CA ARG A 113 -6.49 18.53 1.76
C ARG A 113 -5.16 17.87 1.39
N LEU A 114 -4.84 17.74 0.10
CA LEU A 114 -3.67 17.02 -0.42
C LEU A 114 -2.37 17.42 0.28
N PHE A 115 -2.12 18.72 0.43
CA PHE A 115 -0.87 19.21 1.03
C PHE A 115 -0.85 19.04 2.55
N GLU A 116 -1.98 19.22 3.22
CA GLU A 116 -2.09 18.95 4.66
C GLU A 116 -1.81 17.47 4.96
N ILE A 117 -2.50 16.57 4.27
CA ILE A 117 -2.35 15.11 4.47
C ILE A 117 -0.95 14.68 4.03
N GLY A 118 -0.45 15.18 2.89
CA GLY A 118 0.90 14.87 2.41
C GLY A 118 2.00 15.33 3.35
N ALA A 119 1.84 16.46 4.04
CA ALA A 119 2.78 16.90 5.07
C ALA A 119 2.76 15.97 6.30
N VAL A 120 1.59 15.47 6.70
CA VAL A 120 1.46 14.45 7.75
C VAL A 120 2.18 13.18 7.32
N VAL A 121 1.92 12.66 6.10
CA VAL A 121 2.58 11.46 5.58
C VAL A 121 4.10 11.60 5.56
N ALA A 122 4.61 12.77 5.12
CA ALA A 122 6.05 13.03 5.10
C ALA A 122 6.66 12.96 6.51
N MET A 123 6.02 13.56 7.49
CA MET A 123 6.51 13.56 8.87
C MET A 123 6.34 12.20 9.56
N GLU A 124 5.22 11.52 9.37
CA GLU A 124 4.89 10.29 10.10
C GLU A 124 5.65 9.07 9.54
N VAL A 125 5.79 8.98 8.20
CA VAL A 125 6.40 7.82 7.52
C VAL A 125 7.88 8.01 7.19
N GLY A 126 8.32 9.25 7.06
CA GLY A 126 9.64 9.57 6.52
C GLY A 126 9.69 9.69 5.00
N LYS A 127 8.55 9.76 4.30
CA LYS A 127 8.47 9.93 2.84
C LYS A 127 8.92 11.32 2.42
N ASN A 128 9.68 11.41 1.33
CA ASN A 128 9.91 12.71 0.71
C ASN A 128 8.59 13.34 0.20
N ARG A 129 8.61 14.65 -0.06
CA ARG A 129 7.40 15.40 -0.44
C ARG A 129 6.61 14.78 -1.59
N MET A 130 7.32 14.34 -2.63
CA MET A 130 6.66 13.81 -3.83
C MET A 130 6.01 12.45 -3.58
N GLU A 131 6.69 11.56 -2.85
CA GLU A 131 6.12 10.27 -2.47
C GLU A 131 4.96 10.42 -1.49
N ALA A 132 5.03 11.40 -0.58
CA ALA A 132 3.96 11.69 0.37
C ALA A 132 2.70 12.24 -0.34
N LEU A 133 2.86 13.22 -1.22
CA LEU A 133 1.75 13.76 -2.03
C LEU A 133 1.19 12.70 -2.98
N GLY A 134 2.06 11.85 -3.57
CA GLY A 134 1.64 10.75 -4.43
C GLY A 134 0.77 9.73 -3.73
N ASP A 135 1.09 9.38 -2.48
CA ASP A 135 0.29 8.47 -1.65
C ASP A 135 -1.14 9.00 -1.42
N VAL A 136 -1.27 10.30 -1.16
CA VAL A 136 -2.60 10.92 -0.97
C VAL A 136 -3.39 11.00 -2.27
N ALA A 137 -2.75 11.39 -3.37
CA ALA A 137 -3.41 11.45 -4.68
C ALA A 137 -3.89 10.06 -5.13
N GLU A 138 -3.06 9.02 -4.94
CA GLU A 138 -3.42 7.64 -5.24
C GLU A 138 -4.63 7.17 -4.42
N THR A 139 -4.77 7.63 -3.18
CA THR A 139 -5.94 7.34 -2.33
C THR A 139 -7.25 7.79 -2.97
N ALA A 140 -7.31 9.05 -3.41
CA ALA A 140 -8.48 9.61 -4.06
C ALA A 140 -8.79 8.88 -5.38
N ASP A 141 -7.75 8.58 -6.16
CA ASP A 141 -7.89 7.86 -7.44
C ASP A 141 -8.39 6.41 -7.22
N LEU A 142 -7.92 5.69 -6.21
CA LEU A 142 -8.41 4.34 -5.87
C LEU A 142 -9.89 4.34 -5.48
N ILE A 143 -10.32 5.32 -4.68
CA ILE A 143 -11.73 5.47 -4.29
C ILE A 143 -12.59 5.75 -5.54
N ARG A 144 -12.18 6.70 -6.39
CA ARG A 144 -12.89 7.02 -7.64
C ARG A 144 -12.97 5.82 -8.56
N TYR A 145 -11.86 5.09 -8.73
CA TYR A 145 -11.84 3.91 -9.59
C TYR A 145 -12.79 2.81 -9.10
N ALA A 146 -12.89 2.59 -7.79
CA ALA A 146 -13.88 1.66 -7.23
C ALA A 146 -15.32 2.11 -7.56
N CYS A 147 -15.61 3.42 -7.50
CA CYS A 147 -16.88 4.00 -7.91
C CYS A 147 -17.14 3.82 -9.41
N GLU A 148 -16.14 4.08 -10.25
CA GLU A 148 -16.21 3.86 -11.70
C GLU A 148 -16.51 2.39 -12.05
N GLN A 149 -15.90 1.44 -11.34
CA GLN A 149 -16.18 0.01 -11.53
C GLN A 149 -17.61 -0.36 -11.12
N MET A 150 -18.14 0.23 -10.05
CA MET A 150 -19.54 0.05 -9.63
C MET A 150 -20.49 0.58 -10.70
N GLU A 151 -20.24 1.77 -11.23
CA GLU A 151 -21.04 2.42 -12.25
C GLU A 151 -20.97 1.67 -13.59
N ALA A 152 -19.78 1.35 -14.07
CA ALA A 152 -19.54 0.63 -15.34
C ALA A 152 -20.23 -0.75 -15.36
N ASN A 153 -20.37 -1.39 -14.20
CA ASN A 153 -21.07 -2.65 -14.04
C ASN A 153 -22.54 -2.49 -13.59
N GLN A 154 -23.09 -1.26 -13.59
CA GLN A 154 -24.49 -0.99 -13.26
C GLN A 154 -24.92 -1.56 -11.91
N GLY A 155 -24.07 -1.39 -10.87
CA GLY A 155 -24.32 -1.92 -9.54
C GLY A 155 -24.17 -3.44 -9.44
N TYR A 156 -23.57 -4.09 -10.44
CA TYR A 156 -23.44 -5.54 -10.53
C TYR A 156 -24.77 -6.30 -10.48
N ILE A 157 -25.78 -5.77 -11.20
CA ILE A 157 -27.06 -6.42 -11.43
C ILE A 157 -27.16 -6.75 -12.92
N LYS A 158 -27.20 -8.04 -13.26
CA LYS A 158 -27.16 -8.48 -14.67
C LYS A 158 -28.26 -9.50 -14.96
N LEU A 159 -29.00 -9.25 -16.04
CA LEU A 159 -29.91 -10.26 -16.58
C LEU A 159 -29.13 -11.45 -17.12
N MET A 160 -29.61 -12.63 -16.78
CA MET A 160 -29.06 -13.91 -17.24
C MET A 160 -29.90 -14.45 -18.41
N GLY A 161 -29.48 -15.59 -18.96
CA GLY A 161 -30.21 -16.31 -19.99
C GLY A 161 -31.62 -16.69 -19.56
N ARG A 162 -32.51 -16.85 -20.54
CA ARG A 162 -33.88 -17.33 -20.30
C ARG A 162 -33.86 -18.82 -19.97
N ASP A 163 -34.74 -19.20 -19.03
CA ASP A 163 -35.03 -20.60 -18.75
C ASP A 163 -35.77 -21.22 -19.97
N PRO A 164 -35.41 -22.42 -20.41
CA PRO A 164 -36.03 -23.08 -21.54
C PRO A 164 -37.40 -23.69 -21.24
N ILE A 165 -37.95 -23.52 -20.02
CA ILE A 165 -39.26 -24.11 -19.63
C ILE A 165 -40.39 -23.41 -20.40
N PRO A 166 -41.24 -24.13 -21.17
CA PRO A 166 -42.37 -23.57 -21.85
C PRO A 166 -43.46 -23.11 -20.87
N ASP A 167 -44.36 -22.22 -21.33
CA ASP A 167 -45.53 -21.74 -20.62
C ASP A 167 -45.28 -20.81 -19.42
N PHE A 168 -44.02 -20.40 -19.21
CA PHE A 168 -43.64 -19.40 -18.21
C PHE A 168 -42.76 -18.33 -18.80
N LYS A 169 -42.97 -17.12 -18.36
CA LYS A 169 -42.02 -16.02 -18.52
C LYS A 169 -41.08 -16.06 -17.32
N VAL A 170 -39.84 -16.47 -17.54
CA VAL A 170 -38.84 -16.56 -16.48
C VAL A 170 -37.81 -15.45 -16.62
N THR A 171 -37.60 -14.72 -15.54
CA THR A 171 -36.56 -13.69 -15.42
C THR A 171 -35.49 -14.18 -14.44
N ASN A 172 -34.27 -14.36 -14.92
CA ASN A 172 -33.11 -14.70 -14.11
C ASN A 172 -32.18 -13.51 -14.01
N THR A 173 -31.77 -13.16 -12.80
CA THR A 173 -30.91 -12.02 -12.52
C THR A 173 -29.78 -12.43 -11.57
N SER A 174 -28.54 -12.17 -11.97
CA SER A 174 -27.37 -12.24 -11.08
C SER A 174 -27.21 -10.89 -10.39
N VAL A 175 -27.07 -10.91 -9.06
CA VAL A 175 -26.90 -9.72 -8.22
C VAL A 175 -25.73 -9.94 -7.28
N LEU A 176 -24.71 -9.07 -7.33
CA LEU A 176 -23.68 -9.06 -6.31
C LEU A 176 -24.13 -8.23 -5.11
N ARG A 177 -24.01 -8.80 -3.92
CA ARG A 177 -24.42 -8.22 -2.65
C ARG A 177 -23.27 -8.08 -1.67
N PRO A 178 -23.24 -7.05 -0.82
CA PRO A 178 -22.19 -6.91 0.19
C PRO A 178 -22.25 -8.04 1.21
N TYR A 179 -21.09 -8.40 1.74
CA TYR A 179 -20.99 -9.44 2.78
C TYR A 179 -21.54 -8.98 4.13
N GLY A 180 -21.22 -7.75 4.58
CA GLY A 180 -21.61 -7.28 5.90
C GLY A 180 -20.66 -6.28 6.51
N VAL A 181 -20.12 -6.59 7.69
CA VAL A 181 -19.09 -5.80 8.36
C VAL A 181 -17.71 -6.20 7.83
N TRP A 182 -17.01 -5.25 7.26
CA TRP A 182 -15.68 -5.45 6.68
C TRP A 182 -14.60 -4.84 7.56
N LEU A 183 -13.61 -5.62 7.93
CA LEU A 183 -12.43 -5.14 8.68
C LEU A 183 -11.31 -4.77 7.69
N VAL A 184 -10.83 -3.53 7.77
CA VAL A 184 -9.68 -3.06 7.00
C VAL A 184 -8.52 -2.82 7.96
N ILE A 185 -7.38 -3.48 7.73
CA ILE A 185 -6.14 -3.29 8.49
C ILE A 185 -5.05 -2.84 7.52
N SER A 186 -4.58 -1.60 7.67
CA SER A 186 -3.59 -0.99 6.77
C SER A 186 -2.17 -0.96 7.34
N PRO A 187 -1.16 -0.95 6.46
CA PRO A 187 0.25 -0.88 6.84
C PRO A 187 0.70 0.56 7.08
N PHE A 188 1.96 0.73 7.49
CA PHE A 188 2.54 2.05 7.72
C PHE A 188 3.12 2.71 6.46
N ASN A 189 3.57 1.92 5.47
CA ASN A 189 4.38 2.44 4.38
C ASN A 189 3.59 3.23 3.32
N PHE A 190 2.33 2.88 3.09
CA PHE A 190 1.37 3.66 2.31
C PHE A 190 0.08 3.85 3.12
N PRO A 191 0.15 4.65 4.20
CA PRO A 191 -0.96 4.78 5.16
C PRO A 191 -2.19 5.43 4.56
N SER A 192 -2.04 6.14 3.45
CA SER A 192 -3.13 6.76 2.72
C SER A 192 -3.70 5.83 1.64
N ALA A 193 -2.93 5.44 0.63
CA ALA A 193 -3.42 4.67 -0.51
C ALA A 193 -3.89 3.25 -0.15
N LEU A 194 -3.11 2.53 0.67
CA LEU A 194 -3.48 1.18 1.14
C LEU A 194 -4.57 1.20 2.22
N THR A 195 -5.00 2.37 2.63
CA THR A 195 -6.22 2.61 3.41
C THR A 195 -7.40 2.90 2.48
N GLY A 196 -7.28 3.89 1.62
CA GLY A 196 -8.37 4.39 0.77
C GLY A 196 -8.87 3.38 -0.25
N GLY A 197 -7.98 2.60 -0.87
CA GLY A 197 -8.37 1.57 -1.83
C GLY A 197 -9.30 0.51 -1.24
N PRO A 198 -8.93 -0.19 -0.16
CA PRO A 198 -9.80 -1.12 0.55
C PRO A 198 -11.06 -0.48 1.12
N LEU A 199 -10.97 0.73 1.72
CA LEU A 199 -12.13 1.45 2.26
C LEU A 199 -13.12 1.80 1.16
N GLY A 200 -12.65 2.40 0.06
CA GLY A 200 -13.50 2.77 -1.07
C GLY A 200 -14.21 1.57 -1.67
N SER A 201 -13.49 0.46 -1.87
CA SER A 201 -14.05 -0.77 -2.41
C SER A 201 -15.09 -1.40 -1.47
N ALA A 202 -14.80 -1.52 -0.18
CA ALA A 202 -15.74 -2.08 0.80
C ALA A 202 -17.01 -1.23 0.92
N LEU A 203 -16.86 0.10 1.02
CA LEU A 203 -17.97 1.02 1.20
C LEU A 203 -18.85 1.13 -0.05
N VAL A 204 -18.27 1.25 -1.26
CA VAL A 204 -19.07 1.32 -2.50
C VAL A 204 -19.79 0.01 -2.79
N ALA A 205 -19.23 -1.13 -2.41
CA ALA A 205 -19.89 -2.43 -2.47
C ALA A 205 -21.12 -2.51 -1.56
N GLY A 206 -21.18 -1.68 -0.50
CA GLY A 206 -22.30 -1.62 0.46
C GLY A 206 -21.99 -2.29 1.80
N ASN A 207 -20.74 -2.67 2.06
CA ASN A 207 -20.29 -3.12 3.37
C ASN A 207 -20.14 -1.92 4.32
N THR A 208 -20.36 -2.14 5.61
CA THR A 208 -19.92 -1.23 6.65
C THR A 208 -18.49 -1.57 7.07
N VAL A 209 -17.74 -0.59 7.57
CA VAL A 209 -16.31 -0.77 7.78
C VAL A 209 -15.89 -0.46 9.22
N VAL A 210 -15.05 -1.35 9.76
CA VAL A 210 -14.18 -1.06 10.91
C VAL A 210 -12.74 -0.97 10.37
N PHE A 211 -12.10 0.17 10.56
CA PHE A 211 -10.76 0.46 10.07
C PHE A 211 -9.76 0.55 11.21
N LYS A 212 -8.70 -0.25 11.13
CA LYS A 212 -7.57 -0.25 12.06
C LYS A 212 -6.26 0.02 11.31
N PRO A 213 -5.65 1.21 11.46
CA PRO A 213 -4.33 1.51 10.88
C PRO A 213 -3.19 0.81 11.61
N SER A 214 -1.98 0.90 11.03
CA SER A 214 -0.74 0.68 11.78
C SER A 214 -0.64 1.65 12.97
N THR A 215 0.01 1.22 14.05
CA THR A 215 0.34 2.09 15.19
C THR A 215 1.47 3.08 14.87
N ASP A 216 2.21 2.84 13.78
CA ASP A 216 3.27 3.74 13.30
C ASP A 216 2.73 4.89 12.43
N THR A 217 1.44 4.87 12.02
CA THR A 217 0.84 5.88 11.14
C THR A 217 -0.61 6.18 11.47
N PRO A 218 -0.93 6.51 12.72
CA PRO A 218 -2.30 6.79 13.13
C PRO A 218 -2.78 8.16 12.64
N TRP A 219 -1.89 9.13 12.45
CA TRP A 219 -2.28 10.51 12.11
C TRP A 219 -2.73 10.65 10.66
N THR A 220 -1.97 10.10 9.70
CA THR A 220 -2.42 10.03 8.30
C THR A 220 -3.78 9.34 8.20
N SER A 221 -3.93 8.23 8.89
CA SER A 221 -5.18 7.47 8.92
C SER A 221 -6.34 8.25 9.53
N ARG A 222 -6.09 9.05 10.57
CA ARG A 222 -7.07 9.98 11.15
C ARG A 222 -7.49 11.04 10.14
N LYS A 223 -6.56 11.59 9.34
CA LYS A 223 -6.88 12.56 8.29
C LYS A 223 -7.77 11.97 7.20
N ILE A 224 -7.54 10.72 6.81
CA ILE A 224 -8.43 10.01 5.89
C ILE A 224 -9.83 9.78 6.51
N ALA A 225 -9.87 9.40 7.80
CA ALA A 225 -11.12 9.26 8.54
C ALA A 225 -11.91 10.57 8.61
N GLU A 226 -11.24 11.71 8.76
CA GLU A 226 -11.86 13.04 8.73
C GLU A 226 -12.48 13.36 7.37
N CYS A 227 -11.84 12.99 6.25
CA CYS A 227 -12.42 13.16 4.93
C CYS A 227 -13.70 12.33 4.75
N LEU A 228 -13.72 11.08 5.21
CA LEU A 228 -14.92 10.22 5.16
C LEU A 228 -16.04 10.76 6.06
N ARG A 229 -15.72 11.22 7.28
CA ARG A 229 -16.68 11.88 8.18
C ARG A 229 -17.32 13.11 7.51
N ASP A 230 -16.47 14.00 6.98
CA ASP A 230 -16.88 15.28 6.40
C ASP A 230 -17.61 15.11 5.06
N ALA A 231 -17.42 13.97 4.39
CA ALA A 231 -18.22 13.58 3.24
C ALA A 231 -19.69 13.29 3.61
N GLY A 232 -19.95 12.97 4.88
CA GLY A 232 -21.29 12.77 5.41
C GLY A 232 -21.76 11.32 5.38
N LEU A 233 -20.86 10.35 5.51
CA LEU A 233 -21.25 8.95 5.67
C LEU A 233 -22.14 8.80 6.92
N PRO A 234 -23.22 7.98 6.86
CA PRO A 234 -24.08 7.76 8.01
C PRO A 234 -23.32 7.18 9.22
N ALA A 235 -23.78 7.49 10.43
CA ALA A 235 -23.19 6.97 11.66
C ALA A 235 -23.11 5.43 11.64
N GLY A 236 -21.96 4.89 12.04
CA GLY A 236 -21.68 3.45 12.07
C GLY A 236 -21.27 2.83 10.73
N VAL A 237 -21.50 3.49 9.58
CA VAL A 237 -21.05 2.97 8.27
C VAL A 237 -19.53 2.86 8.19
N PHE A 238 -18.83 3.83 8.76
CA PHE A 238 -17.37 3.85 8.89
C PHE A 238 -16.97 4.11 10.34
N ASN A 239 -16.04 3.30 10.85
CA ASN A 239 -15.52 3.38 12.21
C ASN A 239 -14.00 3.28 12.17
N TYR A 240 -13.30 4.24 12.76
CA TYR A 240 -11.84 4.30 12.87
C TYR A 240 -11.40 4.02 14.29
N VAL A 241 -10.57 3.01 14.49
CA VAL A 241 -10.06 2.59 15.81
C VAL A 241 -8.55 2.43 15.78
N THR A 242 -7.87 2.92 16.82
CA THR A 242 -6.42 2.83 17.00
C THR A 242 -6.06 1.99 18.22
N GLY A 243 -4.96 1.26 18.14
CA GLY A 243 -4.45 0.43 19.23
C GLY A 243 -3.56 -0.71 18.76
N PRO A 244 -2.94 -1.45 19.69
CA PRO A 244 -2.00 -2.50 19.38
C PRO A 244 -2.64 -3.67 18.58
N GLY A 245 -1.88 -4.23 17.63
CA GLY A 245 -2.33 -5.38 16.85
C GLY A 245 -2.61 -6.62 17.70
N ARG A 246 -1.82 -6.84 18.76
CA ARG A 246 -1.94 -8.02 19.64
C ARG A 246 -3.18 -8.00 20.56
N THR A 247 -3.77 -6.85 20.79
CA THR A 247 -4.97 -6.68 21.61
C THR A 247 -6.14 -6.27 20.75
N LEU A 248 -6.31 -4.97 20.44
CA LEU A 248 -7.40 -4.46 19.61
C LEU A 248 -7.53 -5.22 18.27
N GLY A 249 -6.40 -5.39 17.55
CA GLY A 249 -6.40 -6.08 16.27
C GLY A 249 -6.84 -7.53 16.37
N GLN A 250 -6.34 -8.26 17.38
CA GLN A 250 -6.74 -9.66 17.60
C GLN A 250 -8.23 -9.77 17.96
N THR A 251 -8.75 -8.89 18.83
CA THR A 251 -10.20 -8.86 19.17
C THR A 251 -11.06 -8.66 17.93
N LEU A 252 -10.65 -7.77 17.01
CA LEU A 252 -11.37 -7.54 15.75
C LEU A 252 -11.34 -8.79 14.84
N VAL A 253 -10.18 -9.43 14.70
CA VAL A 253 -9.99 -10.63 13.86
C VAL A 253 -10.79 -11.83 14.40
N ASP A 254 -10.81 -12.00 15.72
CA ASP A 254 -11.50 -13.12 16.38
C ASP A 254 -13.02 -12.95 16.48
N SER A 255 -13.52 -11.75 16.16
CA SER A 255 -14.93 -11.44 16.33
C SER A 255 -15.81 -12.13 15.28
N PRO A 256 -16.91 -12.80 15.69
CA PRO A 256 -17.89 -13.35 14.77
C PRO A 256 -18.64 -12.27 13.97
N GLU A 257 -18.64 -11.02 14.44
CA GLU A 257 -19.32 -9.89 13.80
C GLU A 257 -18.62 -9.39 12.53
N VAL A 258 -17.38 -9.84 12.25
CA VAL A 258 -16.67 -9.50 11.02
C VAL A 258 -17.00 -10.50 9.93
N ASP A 259 -17.44 -10.03 8.77
CA ASP A 259 -17.84 -10.86 7.62
C ASP A 259 -16.77 -10.96 6.54
N GLY A 260 -15.81 -10.04 6.52
CA GLY A 260 -14.66 -10.07 5.60
C GLY A 260 -13.50 -9.20 6.09
N ILE A 261 -12.30 -9.52 5.67
CA ILE A 261 -11.07 -8.79 6.04
C ILE A 261 -10.28 -8.41 4.79
N THR A 262 -9.78 -7.17 4.76
CA THR A 262 -8.64 -6.79 3.92
C THR A 262 -7.47 -6.42 4.83
N PHE A 263 -6.34 -7.08 4.63
CA PHE A 263 -5.10 -6.84 5.35
C PHE A 263 -3.97 -6.58 4.37
N THR A 264 -3.20 -5.52 4.62
CA THR A 264 -1.91 -5.29 3.97
C THR A 264 -0.82 -5.21 5.02
N GLY A 265 0.25 -5.99 4.85
CA GLY A 265 1.37 -6.05 5.79
C GLY A 265 2.28 -7.25 5.58
N SER A 266 2.99 -7.67 6.65
CA SER A 266 3.93 -8.80 6.55
C SER A 266 3.24 -10.14 6.31
N PHE A 267 3.95 -11.04 5.64
CA PHE A 267 3.48 -12.40 5.35
C PHE A 267 3.04 -13.16 6.61
N ASP A 268 3.85 -13.15 7.66
CA ASP A 268 3.57 -13.91 8.89
C ASP A 268 2.30 -13.43 9.58
N VAL A 269 2.11 -12.11 9.66
CA VAL A 269 0.89 -11.52 10.24
C VAL A 269 -0.32 -11.81 9.37
N GLY A 270 -0.21 -11.68 8.05
CA GLY A 270 -1.31 -12.01 7.14
C GLY A 270 -1.74 -13.46 7.23
N MET A 271 -0.78 -14.39 7.27
CA MET A 271 -1.07 -15.82 7.42
C MET A 271 -1.65 -16.17 8.80
N LYS A 272 -1.24 -15.44 9.86
CA LYS A 272 -1.86 -15.57 11.18
C LYS A 272 -3.31 -15.10 11.14
N ILE A 273 -3.58 -13.92 10.59
CA ILE A 273 -4.94 -13.38 10.43
C ILE A 273 -5.82 -14.36 9.63
N PHE A 274 -5.32 -14.87 8.50
CA PHE A 274 -6.05 -15.82 7.67
C PHE A 274 -6.48 -17.06 8.46
N ARG A 275 -5.54 -17.66 9.21
CA ARG A 275 -5.82 -18.84 10.05
C ARG A 275 -6.81 -18.53 11.16
N ASP A 276 -6.57 -17.48 11.94
CA ASP A 276 -7.40 -17.15 13.09
C ASP A 276 -8.82 -16.78 12.67
N PHE A 277 -8.98 -15.97 11.61
CA PHE A 277 -10.27 -15.51 11.12
C PHE A 277 -11.14 -16.64 10.55
N ASN A 278 -10.53 -17.66 9.95
CA ASN A 278 -11.24 -18.77 9.31
C ASN A 278 -11.32 -20.03 10.17
N GLN A 279 -10.93 -20.00 11.44
CA GLN A 279 -11.00 -21.17 12.33
C GLN A 279 -12.42 -21.50 12.82
N ARG A 280 -13.34 -20.53 12.79
CA ARG A 280 -14.67 -20.67 13.40
C ARG A 280 -15.78 -20.49 12.37
N GLY A 281 -16.77 -21.40 12.41
CA GLY A 281 -17.96 -21.32 11.60
C GLY A 281 -17.72 -21.71 10.13
N TYR A 282 -17.81 -20.76 9.22
CA TYR A 282 -17.62 -20.95 7.78
C TYR A 282 -16.47 -20.09 7.26
N ILE A 283 -15.93 -20.43 6.08
CA ILE A 283 -14.84 -19.66 5.45
C ILE A 283 -15.36 -18.29 5.03
N LYS A 284 -14.68 -17.24 5.49
CA LYS A 284 -15.01 -15.84 5.20
C LYS A 284 -13.99 -15.24 4.23
N PRO A 285 -14.40 -14.28 3.39
CA PRO A 285 -13.49 -13.64 2.45
C PRO A 285 -12.35 -12.91 3.18
N THR A 286 -11.14 -13.19 2.71
CA THR A 286 -9.92 -12.58 3.26
C THR A 286 -9.06 -12.11 2.09
N ILE A 287 -8.89 -10.80 1.93
CA ILE A 287 -8.03 -10.19 0.92
C ILE A 287 -6.70 -9.87 1.61
N LEU A 288 -5.62 -10.47 1.12
CA LEU A 288 -4.28 -10.28 1.68
C LEU A 288 -3.36 -9.69 0.62
N GLU A 289 -2.75 -8.54 0.93
CA GLU A 289 -1.66 -7.93 0.20
C GLU A 289 -0.42 -7.96 1.10
N LEU A 290 0.56 -8.78 0.72
CA LEU A 290 1.67 -9.13 1.60
C LEU A 290 3.02 -8.66 1.04
N GLY A 291 4.10 -9.16 1.63
CA GLY A 291 5.45 -8.78 1.28
C GLY A 291 5.89 -9.16 -0.14
N GLY A 292 7.08 -8.71 -0.51
CA GLY A 292 7.70 -8.99 -1.79
C GLY A 292 9.21 -9.14 -1.69
N LYS A 293 9.79 -9.89 -2.63
CA LYS A 293 11.24 -10.00 -2.83
C LYS A 293 11.56 -9.81 -4.31
N ASN A 294 11.34 -8.60 -4.78
CA ASN A 294 11.16 -8.28 -6.18
C ASN A 294 12.47 -8.24 -6.95
N PRO A 295 12.58 -8.98 -8.06
CA PRO A 295 13.75 -9.00 -8.92
C PRO A 295 13.67 -7.93 -10.01
N ALA A 296 14.83 -7.41 -10.43
CA ALA A 296 15.02 -6.82 -11.75
C ALA A 296 16.02 -7.70 -12.53
N ILE A 297 15.68 -8.06 -13.76
CA ILE A 297 16.56 -8.80 -14.67
C ILE A 297 17.07 -7.82 -15.74
N VAL A 298 18.38 -7.81 -15.96
CA VAL A 298 19.04 -6.91 -16.92
C VAL A 298 19.80 -7.71 -17.97
N SER A 299 19.27 -7.69 -19.19
CA SER A 299 19.86 -8.32 -20.37
C SER A 299 21.10 -7.55 -20.86
N ARG A 300 21.99 -8.25 -21.57
CA ARG A 300 23.10 -7.62 -22.31
C ARG A 300 22.65 -6.60 -23.36
N ASN A 301 21.39 -6.67 -23.78
CA ASN A 301 20.76 -5.77 -24.77
C ASN A 301 20.02 -4.59 -24.11
N ALA A 302 20.14 -4.42 -22.79
CA ALA A 302 19.47 -3.35 -22.04
C ALA A 302 20.11 -1.97 -22.31
N ASP A 303 19.29 -0.93 -22.26
CA ASP A 303 19.79 0.43 -22.00
C ASP A 303 20.21 0.52 -20.55
N ILE A 304 21.51 0.62 -20.30
CA ILE A 304 22.10 0.58 -18.96
C ILE A 304 21.75 1.83 -18.16
N GLU A 305 21.62 2.99 -18.78
CA GLU A 305 21.20 4.21 -18.09
C GLU A 305 19.76 4.10 -17.58
N GLU A 306 18.85 3.64 -18.43
CA GLU A 306 17.45 3.42 -18.03
C GLU A 306 17.33 2.36 -16.94
N ALA A 307 18.07 1.26 -17.06
CA ALA A 307 18.10 0.19 -16.09
C ALA A 307 18.63 0.68 -14.73
N ALA A 308 19.78 1.36 -14.71
CA ALA A 308 20.38 1.88 -13.48
C ALA A 308 19.46 2.87 -12.76
N VAL A 309 18.89 3.84 -13.49
CA VAL A 309 17.96 4.83 -12.91
C VAL A 309 16.70 4.15 -12.36
N GLY A 310 16.11 3.23 -13.13
CA GLY A 310 14.90 2.51 -12.71
C GLY A 310 15.13 1.64 -11.48
N ILE A 311 16.26 0.92 -11.41
CA ILE A 311 16.62 0.06 -10.28
C ILE A 311 16.89 0.90 -9.03
N VAL A 312 17.72 1.94 -9.09
CA VAL A 312 18.08 2.81 -7.95
C VAL A 312 16.83 3.47 -7.36
N ARG A 313 15.95 4.01 -8.21
CA ARG A 313 14.68 4.59 -7.75
C ARG A 313 13.77 3.56 -7.08
N SER A 314 13.72 2.37 -7.64
CA SER A 314 12.88 1.29 -7.15
C SER A 314 13.41 0.68 -5.85
N ALA A 315 14.74 0.58 -5.71
CA ALA A 315 15.38 0.03 -4.52
C ALA A 315 15.31 0.97 -3.30
N PHE A 316 15.47 2.29 -3.53
CA PHE A 316 15.71 3.25 -2.45
C PHE A 316 14.57 4.25 -2.22
N GLY A 317 13.59 4.37 -3.11
CA GLY A 317 12.37 5.13 -2.84
C GLY A 317 11.71 4.66 -1.55
N LEU A 318 11.23 5.59 -0.71
CA LEU A 318 10.72 5.33 0.63
C LEU A 318 11.67 4.45 1.47
N GLN A 319 12.98 4.68 1.35
CA GLN A 319 13.99 3.91 2.11
C GLN A 319 13.87 2.38 1.94
N GLY A 320 13.45 1.92 0.75
CA GLY A 320 13.21 0.49 0.49
C GLY A 320 12.02 -0.11 1.24
N GLN A 321 11.24 0.67 1.98
CA GLN A 321 10.08 0.23 2.76
C GLN A 321 8.82 0.07 1.89
N LYS A 322 9.00 -0.53 0.71
CA LYS A 322 7.92 -0.85 -0.23
C LYS A 322 7.85 -2.36 -0.42
N CYS A 323 6.67 -2.92 -0.37
CA CYS A 323 6.45 -4.31 -0.77
C CYS A 323 6.94 -4.57 -2.21
N SER A 324 6.96 -3.53 -3.06
CA SER A 324 7.44 -3.53 -4.45
C SER A 324 8.89 -3.09 -4.62
N ALA A 325 9.66 -2.77 -3.57
CA ALA A 325 11.04 -2.33 -3.72
C ALA A 325 11.90 -3.37 -4.47
N CYS A 326 12.78 -2.90 -5.36
CA CYS A 326 13.74 -3.75 -6.05
C CYS A 326 14.85 -4.16 -5.09
N SER A 327 14.78 -5.36 -4.57
CA SER A 327 15.73 -5.88 -3.58
C SER A 327 16.71 -6.89 -4.14
N ARG A 328 16.53 -7.36 -5.38
CA ARG A 328 17.39 -8.31 -6.10
C ARG A 328 17.58 -7.86 -7.53
N VAL A 329 18.82 -7.90 -8.01
CA VAL A 329 19.12 -7.57 -9.41
C VAL A 329 19.97 -8.70 -9.99
N PHE A 330 19.52 -9.28 -11.09
CA PHE A 330 20.24 -10.31 -11.85
C PHE A 330 20.65 -9.74 -13.20
N VAL A 331 21.96 -9.70 -13.46
CA VAL A 331 22.53 -8.97 -14.61
C VAL A 331 23.38 -9.91 -15.42
N GLU A 332 23.16 -9.99 -16.74
CA GLU A 332 24.06 -10.73 -17.63
C GLU A 332 25.49 -10.18 -17.55
N LYS A 333 26.49 -11.06 -17.41
CA LYS A 333 27.91 -10.73 -17.21
C LYS A 333 28.47 -9.65 -18.15
N PRO A 334 28.12 -9.60 -19.47
CA PRO A 334 28.71 -8.61 -20.36
C PRO A 334 28.43 -7.16 -19.99
N VAL A 335 27.32 -6.87 -19.27
CA VAL A 335 26.91 -5.52 -18.88
C VAL A 335 26.98 -5.27 -17.38
N TYR A 336 27.33 -6.28 -16.60
CA TYR A 336 27.35 -6.23 -15.14
C TYR A 336 28.18 -5.07 -14.59
N GLN A 337 29.46 -4.97 -14.98
CA GLN A 337 30.35 -3.95 -14.45
C GLN A 337 29.88 -2.53 -14.78
N LYS A 338 29.35 -2.33 -15.99
CA LYS A 338 28.83 -1.03 -16.41
C LYS A 338 27.59 -0.64 -15.60
N LEU A 339 26.67 -1.59 -15.36
CA LEU A 339 25.47 -1.35 -14.58
C LEU A 339 25.80 -1.02 -13.12
N ILE A 340 26.60 -1.83 -12.43
CA ILE A 340 26.92 -1.61 -11.01
C ILE A 340 27.65 -0.27 -10.80
N SER A 341 28.59 0.09 -11.69
CA SER A 341 29.29 1.38 -11.61
C SER A 341 28.28 2.54 -11.70
N ARG A 342 27.33 2.45 -12.64
CA ARG A 342 26.33 3.49 -12.81
C ARG A 342 25.33 3.55 -11.65
N MET A 343 24.91 2.40 -11.12
CA MET A 343 24.06 2.33 -9.92
C MET A 343 24.73 2.98 -8.71
N VAL A 344 26.03 2.72 -8.49
CA VAL A 344 26.79 3.35 -7.39
C VAL A 344 26.86 4.86 -7.53
N GLU A 345 27.19 5.35 -8.73
CA GLU A 345 27.21 6.80 -9.00
C GLU A 345 25.85 7.44 -8.66
N LEU A 346 24.76 6.89 -9.17
CA LEU A 346 23.41 7.41 -8.94
C LEU A 346 23.02 7.33 -7.45
N THR A 347 23.39 6.25 -6.75
CA THR A 347 23.10 6.08 -5.33
C THR A 347 23.85 7.10 -4.48
N ASN A 348 25.10 7.39 -4.79
CA ASN A 348 25.89 8.38 -4.08
C ASN A 348 25.42 9.83 -4.30
N MET A 349 24.61 10.08 -5.32
CA MET A 349 23.96 11.38 -5.57
C MET A 349 22.66 11.58 -4.79
N LEU A 350 22.14 10.54 -4.15
CA LEU A 350 20.89 10.62 -3.39
C LEU A 350 21.11 11.41 -2.10
N THR A 351 20.26 12.41 -1.87
CA THR A 351 20.28 13.21 -0.64
C THR A 351 19.52 12.52 0.47
N ILE A 352 20.19 12.36 1.62
CA ILE A 352 19.58 11.83 2.86
C ILE A 352 19.30 13.01 3.78
N GLY A 353 18.11 13.07 4.39
CA GLY A 353 17.78 14.20 5.28
C GLY A 353 16.35 14.18 5.79
N ASP A 354 15.96 15.29 6.39
CA ASP A 354 14.58 15.56 6.79
C ASP A 354 13.65 15.45 5.56
N PRO A 355 12.66 14.54 5.57
CA PRO A 355 11.80 14.27 4.41
C PRO A 355 10.91 15.46 4.05
N THR A 356 10.73 16.42 4.96
CA THR A 356 9.97 17.63 4.70
C THR A 356 10.75 18.67 3.92
N LYS A 357 12.07 18.51 3.75
CA LYS A 357 12.91 19.41 2.94
C LYS A 357 12.77 19.09 1.44
N LYS A 358 12.84 20.14 0.60
CA LYS A 358 12.62 20.06 -0.85
C LYS A 358 13.54 19.07 -1.57
N ASP A 359 14.82 19.06 -1.17
CA ASP A 359 15.88 18.35 -1.89
C ASP A 359 16.18 16.97 -1.31
N THR A 360 15.44 16.53 -0.29
CA THR A 360 15.59 15.21 0.31
C THR A 360 14.99 14.13 -0.59
N PHE A 361 15.77 13.11 -0.90
CA PHE A 361 15.28 11.90 -1.58
C PHE A 361 14.98 10.76 -0.58
N LEU A 362 15.92 10.48 0.36
CA LEU A 362 15.71 9.49 1.42
C LEU A 362 15.51 10.20 2.76
N GLY A 363 14.38 9.91 3.40
CA GLY A 363 14.16 10.22 4.80
C GLY A 363 14.66 9.10 5.74
N PRO A 364 14.22 9.10 7.01
CA PRO A 364 14.47 8.02 7.95
C PRO A 364 13.59 6.80 7.64
N VAL A 365 13.99 5.61 8.12
CA VAL A 365 13.06 4.48 8.23
C VAL A 365 12.05 4.76 9.35
N VAL A 366 10.87 4.12 9.28
CA VAL A 366 9.68 4.52 10.04
C VAL A 366 9.83 4.42 11.56
N ASN A 367 10.58 3.44 12.07
CA ASN A 367 10.68 3.17 13.50
C ASN A 367 12.01 2.51 13.89
N LYS A 368 12.21 2.38 15.20
CA LYS A 368 13.40 1.77 15.80
C LYS A 368 13.63 0.34 15.31
N LYS A 369 12.57 -0.45 15.14
CA LYS A 369 12.70 -1.84 14.68
C LYS A 369 13.31 -1.90 13.27
N SER A 370 12.81 -1.12 12.33
CA SER A 370 13.36 -1.06 10.96
C SER A 370 14.82 -0.61 10.94
N TYR A 371 15.18 0.33 11.84
CA TYR A 371 16.54 0.79 12.01
C TYR A 371 17.50 -0.30 12.56
N GLU A 372 17.03 -1.08 13.53
CA GLU A 372 17.77 -2.21 14.10
C GLU A 372 17.84 -3.40 13.12
N ASP A 373 16.77 -3.65 12.37
CA ASP A 373 16.72 -4.68 11.32
C ASP A 373 17.75 -4.37 10.22
N TYR A 374 17.87 -3.11 9.78
CA TYR A 374 18.89 -2.70 8.82
C TYR A 374 20.31 -3.05 9.31
N GLN A 375 20.64 -2.69 10.54
CA GLN A 375 21.97 -2.99 11.12
C GLN A 375 22.24 -4.50 11.22
N THR A 376 21.18 -5.26 11.57
CA THR A 376 21.25 -6.73 11.63
C THR A 376 21.52 -7.33 10.26
N PHE A 377 20.83 -6.88 9.21
CA PHE A 377 21.05 -7.38 7.84
C PHE A 377 22.43 -6.99 7.30
N ILE A 378 22.90 -5.78 7.57
CA ILE A 378 24.27 -5.37 7.18
C ILE A 378 25.31 -6.28 7.84
N LYS A 379 25.17 -6.54 9.14
CA LYS A 379 26.08 -7.45 9.86
C LYS A 379 26.05 -8.86 9.28
N GLU A 380 24.86 -9.40 9.05
CA GLU A 380 24.68 -10.76 8.53
C GLU A 380 25.27 -10.91 7.11
N MET A 381 25.06 -9.93 6.24
CA MET A 381 25.64 -9.93 4.90
C MET A 381 27.17 -9.85 4.94
N ASN A 382 27.72 -9.02 5.83
CA ASN A 382 29.16 -8.92 6.02
C ASN A 382 29.76 -10.24 6.52
N ASP A 383 29.12 -10.89 7.48
CA ASP A 383 29.50 -12.20 8.00
C ASP A 383 29.37 -13.28 6.91
N GLY A 384 28.47 -13.13 5.96
CA GLY A 384 28.29 -13.95 4.75
C GLY A 384 29.33 -13.72 3.66
N GLY A 385 30.29 -12.79 3.85
CA GLY A 385 31.41 -12.54 2.93
C GLY A 385 31.06 -11.67 1.73
N CYS A 386 29.95 -10.88 1.77
CA CYS A 386 29.59 -9.95 0.73
C CYS A 386 30.56 -8.74 0.65
N ARG A 387 30.38 -7.95 -0.41
CA ARG A 387 31.04 -6.66 -0.56
C ARG A 387 30.01 -5.54 -0.73
N PHE A 388 30.12 -4.50 0.07
CA PHE A 388 29.31 -3.28 -0.05
C PHE A 388 29.98 -2.34 -1.07
N LEU A 389 29.27 -1.99 -2.13
CA LEU A 389 29.77 -1.03 -3.12
C LEU A 389 29.50 0.42 -2.68
N THR A 390 28.44 0.64 -1.93
CA THR A 390 28.11 1.90 -1.26
C THR A 390 27.19 1.62 -0.08
N GLY A 391 27.12 2.55 0.88
CA GLY A 391 26.27 2.44 2.07
C GLY A 391 26.81 1.48 3.13
N GLY A 392 25.91 0.74 3.78
CA GLY A 392 26.23 -0.23 4.83
C GLY A 392 26.34 0.37 6.24
N LYS A 393 25.90 1.60 6.43
CA LYS A 393 25.98 2.30 7.73
C LYS A 393 24.67 3.01 8.07
N VAL A 394 24.48 3.22 9.35
CA VAL A 394 23.47 4.17 9.85
C VAL A 394 24.12 5.53 10.07
N ARG A 395 23.32 6.59 9.95
CA ARG A 395 23.77 7.95 10.23
C ARG A 395 23.35 8.36 11.64
N GLN A 396 24.30 8.88 12.40
CA GLN A 396 24.11 9.31 13.81
C GLN A 396 24.82 10.63 14.12
N ASP A 397 25.31 11.29 13.08
CA ASP A 397 26.06 12.55 13.17
C ASP A 397 25.15 13.77 12.91
N GLY A 398 25.42 14.89 13.57
CA GLY A 398 24.77 16.17 13.31
C GLY A 398 23.24 16.11 13.34
N GLU A 399 22.59 16.45 12.23
CA GLU A 399 21.12 16.44 12.11
C GLU A 399 20.49 15.04 12.13
N PHE A 400 21.29 13.97 11.99
CA PHE A 400 20.83 12.58 12.01
C PHE A 400 20.81 11.94 13.40
N ALA A 401 21.37 12.62 14.43
CA ALA A 401 21.64 12.04 15.74
C ALA A 401 20.42 11.47 16.48
N ASN A 402 19.24 12.05 16.25
CA ASN A 402 18.00 11.67 16.92
C ASN A 402 17.03 10.90 16.01
N GLY A 403 17.43 10.57 14.78
CA GLY A 403 16.57 9.94 13.78
C GLY A 403 17.00 8.53 13.38
N TYR A 404 16.14 7.85 12.64
CA TYR A 404 16.35 6.48 12.16
C TYR A 404 16.90 6.46 10.73
N PHE A 405 18.05 7.09 10.48
CA PHE A 405 18.63 7.23 9.15
C PHE A 405 19.55 6.08 8.77
N CYS A 406 19.20 5.41 7.66
CA CYS A 406 19.98 4.30 7.07
C CYS A 406 20.50 4.71 5.70
N GLU A 407 21.75 4.35 5.38
CA GLU A 407 22.34 4.63 4.06
C GLU A 407 21.77 3.67 3.00
N PRO A 408 21.47 4.16 1.77
CA PRO A 408 21.12 3.29 0.66
C PRO A 408 22.31 2.41 0.29
N THR A 409 22.08 1.10 0.25
CA THR A 409 23.15 0.09 0.23
C THR A 409 23.06 -0.84 -0.97
N ILE A 410 24.14 -0.91 -1.76
CA ILE A 410 24.31 -1.86 -2.86
C ILE A 410 25.28 -2.94 -2.43
N VAL A 411 24.81 -4.19 -2.49
CA VAL A 411 25.55 -5.38 -2.06
C VAL A 411 25.85 -6.27 -3.26
N VAL A 412 27.09 -6.74 -3.37
CA VAL A 412 27.51 -7.72 -4.37
C VAL A 412 28.27 -8.88 -3.68
N ASP A 413 28.52 -9.93 -4.42
CA ASP A 413 29.29 -11.09 -3.98
C ASP A 413 28.67 -11.83 -2.77
N LEU A 414 27.38 -11.59 -2.45
CA LEU A 414 26.64 -12.39 -1.48
C LEU A 414 26.35 -13.77 -2.09
N PRO A 415 26.72 -14.89 -1.43
CA PRO A 415 26.43 -16.23 -1.93
C PRO A 415 24.94 -16.40 -2.25
N LEU A 416 24.60 -17.00 -3.40
CA LEU A 416 23.22 -17.12 -3.87
C LEU A 416 22.32 -17.98 -2.97
N GLU A 417 22.92 -18.84 -2.16
CA GLU A 417 22.23 -19.66 -1.15
C GLU A 417 21.90 -18.88 0.13
N HIS A 418 22.44 -17.67 0.29
CA HIS A 418 22.21 -16.86 1.48
C HIS A 418 20.73 -16.48 1.59
N ARG A 419 20.15 -16.63 2.80
CA ARG A 419 18.70 -16.43 3.01
C ARG A 419 18.20 -15.04 2.58
N LEU A 420 19.05 -14.01 2.67
CA LEU A 420 18.67 -12.64 2.30
C LEU A 420 18.48 -12.41 0.79
N TRP A 421 18.72 -13.42 -0.06
CA TRP A 421 18.21 -13.43 -1.43
C TRP A 421 16.72 -13.78 -1.51
N LYS A 422 16.16 -14.43 -0.48
CA LYS A 422 14.78 -14.92 -0.45
C LYS A 422 13.90 -14.20 0.57
N ASP A 423 14.45 -13.75 1.69
CA ASP A 423 13.72 -13.08 2.75
C ASP A 423 13.55 -11.58 2.47
N GLU A 424 12.37 -11.05 2.72
CA GLU A 424 12.07 -9.62 2.61
C GLU A 424 12.78 -8.84 3.72
N MET A 425 13.53 -7.80 3.35
CA MET A 425 14.25 -6.95 4.31
C MET A 425 13.51 -5.69 4.72
N PHE A 426 12.78 -5.08 3.80
CA PHE A 426 11.98 -3.86 3.98
C PHE A 426 12.78 -2.63 4.43
N VAL A 427 14.02 -2.52 3.97
CA VAL A 427 15.00 -1.48 4.29
C VAL A 427 15.81 -1.13 3.02
N PRO A 428 16.59 -0.02 2.99
CA PRO A 428 17.25 0.44 1.77
C PRO A 428 18.48 -0.40 1.39
N ILE A 429 18.29 -1.69 1.13
CA ILE A 429 19.33 -2.62 0.69
C ILE A 429 18.89 -3.32 -0.60
N THR A 430 19.76 -3.33 -1.61
CA THR A 430 19.58 -4.14 -2.83
C THR A 430 20.80 -5.00 -3.09
N THR A 431 20.59 -6.27 -3.48
CA THR A 431 21.62 -7.22 -3.84
C THR A 431 21.74 -7.37 -5.35
N VAL A 432 22.96 -7.48 -5.88
CA VAL A 432 23.21 -7.60 -7.33
C VAL A 432 24.08 -8.80 -7.59
N ALA A 433 23.63 -9.68 -8.49
CA ALA A 433 24.41 -10.84 -8.96
C ALA A 433 24.60 -10.81 -10.48
N ALA A 434 25.80 -11.24 -10.91
CA ALA A 434 26.07 -11.51 -12.32
C ALA A 434 25.58 -12.92 -12.67
N VAL A 435 24.96 -13.07 -13.85
CA VAL A 435 24.47 -14.35 -14.39
C VAL A 435 25.03 -14.61 -15.77
N ASP A 436 25.03 -15.88 -16.18
CA ASP A 436 25.52 -16.29 -17.49
C ASP A 436 24.48 -16.12 -18.60
N SER A 437 23.18 -16.27 -18.27
CA SER A 437 22.08 -16.17 -19.23
C SER A 437 20.80 -15.62 -18.61
N LEU A 438 19.83 -15.27 -19.46
CA LEU A 438 18.50 -14.83 -19.01
C LEU A 438 17.70 -15.97 -18.36
N GLU A 439 17.92 -17.23 -18.80
CA GLU A 439 17.28 -18.41 -18.20
C GLU A 439 17.76 -18.61 -16.76
N GLU A 440 19.06 -18.43 -16.50
CA GLU A 440 19.62 -18.47 -15.13
C GLU A 440 19.03 -17.33 -14.27
N ALA A 441 18.99 -16.10 -14.81
CA ALA A 441 18.36 -14.96 -14.15
C ALA A 441 16.90 -15.25 -13.79
N MET A 442 16.15 -15.83 -14.72
CA MET A 442 14.73 -16.20 -14.53
C MET A 442 14.56 -17.28 -13.46
N ALA A 443 15.44 -18.28 -13.46
CA ALA A 443 15.41 -19.33 -12.44
C ALA A 443 15.58 -18.73 -11.03
N PHE A 444 16.60 -17.88 -10.82
CA PHE A 444 16.81 -17.20 -9.54
C PHE A 444 15.69 -16.20 -9.21
N ALA A 445 15.16 -15.49 -10.19
CA ALA A 445 14.05 -14.55 -9.99
C ALA A 445 12.82 -15.26 -9.45
N ASN A 446 12.51 -16.44 -9.97
CA ASN A 446 11.35 -17.24 -9.58
C ASN A 446 11.56 -18.12 -8.34
N ASP A 447 12.84 -18.39 -7.92
CA ASP A 447 13.15 -19.22 -6.75
C ASP A 447 12.98 -18.45 -5.43
N VAL A 448 11.74 -18.05 -5.16
CA VAL A 448 11.33 -17.36 -3.95
C VAL A 448 9.86 -17.60 -3.66
N SER A 449 9.48 -17.54 -2.39
CA SER A 449 8.07 -17.71 -1.97
C SER A 449 7.17 -16.53 -2.34
N TYR A 450 7.75 -15.39 -2.69
CA TYR A 450 7.05 -14.17 -3.10
C TYR A 450 6.87 -14.06 -4.62
N GLY A 451 5.89 -13.28 -5.05
CA GLY A 451 5.63 -13.00 -6.47
C GLY A 451 4.82 -11.71 -6.63
N LEU A 452 5.28 -10.59 -6.00
CA LEU A 452 4.55 -9.33 -6.04
C LEU A 452 4.83 -8.59 -7.35
N THR A 453 6.05 -8.09 -7.51
CA THR A 453 6.44 -7.35 -8.71
C THR A 453 7.74 -7.89 -9.29
N ALA A 454 7.98 -7.64 -10.59
CA ALA A 454 9.24 -7.94 -11.25
C ALA A 454 9.51 -6.97 -12.40
N GLY A 455 10.78 -6.61 -12.61
CA GLY A 455 11.23 -5.72 -13.66
C GLY A 455 12.19 -6.40 -14.63
N PHE A 456 12.19 -5.93 -15.88
CA PHE A 456 13.06 -6.40 -16.92
C PHE A 456 13.63 -5.21 -17.73
N TYR A 457 14.88 -5.33 -18.15
CA TYR A 457 15.51 -4.42 -19.09
C TYR A 457 16.21 -5.21 -20.20
N GLY A 458 15.86 -4.91 -21.46
CA GLY A 458 16.39 -5.61 -22.62
C GLY A 458 15.64 -5.28 -23.90
N SER A 459 15.81 -6.10 -24.91
CA SER A 459 15.10 -5.97 -26.17
C SER A 459 13.61 -6.28 -26.04
N ARG A 460 12.81 -5.88 -27.00
CA ARG A 460 11.37 -6.17 -27.05
C ARG A 460 11.08 -7.68 -27.04
N GLN A 461 11.81 -8.46 -27.81
CA GLN A 461 11.62 -9.91 -27.87
C GLN A 461 11.93 -10.59 -26.54
N GLU A 462 12.97 -10.15 -25.83
CA GLU A 462 13.32 -10.64 -24.50
C GLU A 462 12.28 -10.22 -23.45
N ALA A 463 11.68 -9.04 -23.59
CA ALA A 463 10.60 -8.59 -22.71
C ALA A 463 9.35 -9.46 -22.88
N ASP A 464 8.97 -9.85 -24.11
CA ASP A 464 7.85 -10.76 -24.35
C ASP A 464 8.11 -12.13 -23.71
N TRP A 465 9.33 -12.67 -23.85
CA TRP A 465 9.76 -13.89 -23.16
C TRP A 465 9.74 -13.75 -21.64
N PHE A 466 10.17 -12.60 -21.10
CA PHE A 466 10.11 -12.32 -19.66
C PHE A 466 8.68 -12.37 -19.13
N PHE A 467 7.72 -11.74 -19.82
CA PHE A 467 6.31 -11.74 -19.40
C PHE A 467 5.71 -13.14 -19.35
N ASP A 468 6.12 -14.03 -20.28
CA ASP A 468 5.61 -15.40 -20.33
C ASP A 468 6.18 -16.31 -19.22
N ASN A 469 7.34 -15.97 -18.64
CA ASN A 469 8.07 -16.87 -17.76
C ASN A 469 8.16 -16.40 -16.29
N ILE A 470 8.00 -15.10 -16.02
CA ILE A 470 8.11 -14.57 -14.66
C ILE A 470 6.88 -14.87 -13.81
N GLN A 471 7.10 -15.23 -12.55
CA GLN A 471 6.02 -15.55 -11.60
C GLN A 471 5.76 -14.39 -10.64
N ALA A 472 5.19 -13.29 -11.15
CA ALA A 472 4.84 -12.09 -10.39
C ALA A 472 3.50 -11.53 -10.85
N GLY A 473 2.76 -10.90 -9.93
CA GLY A 473 1.45 -10.33 -10.21
C GLY A 473 1.51 -9.00 -10.98
N VAL A 474 2.62 -8.26 -10.87
CA VAL A 474 2.86 -6.99 -11.58
C VAL A 474 4.22 -7.02 -12.24
N THR A 475 4.25 -6.78 -13.54
CA THR A 475 5.48 -6.91 -14.34
C THR A 475 5.73 -5.66 -15.18
N TYR A 476 6.99 -5.26 -15.27
CA TYR A 476 7.43 -4.07 -15.99
C TYR A 476 8.60 -4.41 -16.93
N ALA A 477 8.63 -3.82 -18.11
CA ALA A 477 9.79 -3.88 -19.00
C ALA A 477 10.24 -2.47 -19.42
N ASN A 478 11.54 -2.24 -19.42
CA ASN A 478 12.23 -1.01 -19.87
C ASN A 478 11.69 0.27 -19.23
N ARG A 479 11.36 0.20 -17.93
CA ARG A 479 10.74 1.30 -17.21
C ARG A 479 11.77 2.12 -16.41
N LYS A 480 12.21 3.23 -16.94
CA LYS A 480 13.16 4.17 -16.31
C LYS A 480 12.65 4.76 -14.99
N THR A 481 11.35 4.89 -14.82
CA THR A 481 10.76 5.55 -13.65
C THR A 481 10.73 4.68 -12.39
N GLY A 482 10.97 3.37 -12.52
CA GLY A 482 11.01 2.44 -11.41
C GLY A 482 10.95 0.99 -11.91
N ALA A 483 12.00 0.20 -11.67
CA ALA A 483 12.13 -1.17 -12.19
C ALA A 483 10.99 -2.09 -11.75
N THR A 484 10.57 -1.97 -10.49
CA THR A 484 9.57 -2.85 -9.86
C THR A 484 8.49 -2.08 -9.10
N THR A 485 8.59 -0.75 -9.02
CA THR A 485 7.67 0.10 -8.27
C THR A 485 6.79 0.93 -9.18
N GLY A 486 5.55 1.12 -8.78
CA GLY A 486 4.55 1.95 -9.41
C GLY A 486 3.23 1.22 -9.51
N ALA A 487 2.18 1.86 -9.03
CA ALA A 487 0.81 1.42 -9.16
C ALA A 487 -0.01 2.60 -9.66
N TRP A 488 -1.06 2.32 -10.41
CA TRP A 488 -2.00 3.35 -10.81
C TRP A 488 -3.35 2.69 -11.11
N PRO A 489 -4.41 3.10 -10.41
CA PRO A 489 -5.74 2.55 -10.64
C PRO A 489 -6.15 2.65 -12.12
N GLY A 490 -6.64 1.54 -12.68
CA GLY A 490 -7.05 1.46 -14.06
C GLY A 490 -5.93 1.31 -15.12
N PHE A 491 -4.69 1.65 -14.77
CA PHE A 491 -3.54 1.55 -15.70
C PHE A 491 -2.56 0.46 -15.30
N GLN A 492 -2.18 0.43 -14.03
CA GLN A 492 -1.24 -0.52 -13.45
C GLN A 492 -1.79 -1.01 -12.11
N PRO A 493 -2.80 -1.89 -12.14
CA PRO A 493 -3.34 -2.52 -10.94
C PRO A 493 -2.26 -3.28 -10.17
N PHE A 494 -2.40 -3.33 -8.85
CA PHE A 494 -1.37 -3.84 -7.97
C PHE A 494 -1.86 -5.04 -7.15
N GLY A 495 -1.11 -6.15 -7.22
CA GLY A 495 -1.39 -7.37 -6.45
C GLY A 495 -0.35 -8.45 -6.72
N GLY A 496 -0.31 -9.47 -5.86
CA GLY A 496 0.72 -10.48 -5.84
C GLY A 496 0.26 -11.90 -6.15
N TRP A 497 1.23 -12.71 -6.58
CA TRP A 497 1.15 -14.16 -6.69
C TRP A 497 1.88 -14.81 -5.51
N LYS A 498 1.80 -16.12 -5.40
CA LYS A 498 2.47 -16.91 -4.36
C LYS A 498 2.16 -16.35 -2.95
N GLY A 499 3.17 -16.20 -2.11
CA GLY A 499 3.06 -15.62 -0.77
C GLY A 499 2.87 -14.09 -0.72
N SER A 500 2.83 -13.40 -1.86
CA SER A 500 2.64 -11.93 -1.87
C SER A 500 1.18 -11.49 -1.90
N GLY A 501 0.23 -12.39 -2.18
CA GLY A 501 -1.19 -12.06 -2.18
C GLY A 501 -2.07 -13.29 -2.28
N PHE A 502 -3.30 -13.19 -1.78
CA PHE A 502 -4.22 -14.33 -1.76
C PHE A 502 -5.32 -14.24 -2.82
N SER A 503 -5.86 -13.05 -3.09
CA SER A 503 -7.04 -12.90 -3.94
C SER A 503 -6.79 -13.23 -5.42
N GLY A 504 -5.55 -13.12 -5.91
CA GLY A 504 -5.21 -13.22 -7.33
C GLY A 504 -5.88 -12.15 -8.21
N LYS A 505 -6.37 -11.06 -7.59
CA LYS A 505 -6.99 -9.91 -8.24
C LYS A 505 -6.34 -8.64 -7.74
N ASN A 506 -5.89 -7.83 -8.69
CA ASN A 506 -5.07 -6.66 -8.40
C ASN A 506 -5.93 -5.46 -7.95
N ALA A 507 -5.54 -4.83 -6.84
CA ALA A 507 -6.15 -3.58 -6.35
C ALA A 507 -6.07 -2.48 -7.41
N GLY A 508 -7.14 -1.71 -7.57
CA GLY A 508 -7.25 -0.73 -8.66
C GLY A 508 -7.44 -1.36 -10.05
N GLY A 509 -7.79 -2.65 -10.13
CA GLY A 509 -8.05 -3.39 -11.37
C GLY A 509 -9.52 -3.76 -11.57
N LEU A 510 -9.82 -4.27 -12.77
CA LEU A 510 -11.18 -4.62 -13.22
C LEU A 510 -11.90 -5.66 -12.34
N TYR A 511 -11.15 -6.53 -11.67
CA TYR A 511 -11.69 -7.68 -10.96
C TYR A 511 -11.61 -7.55 -9.44
N TYR A 512 -11.17 -6.39 -8.92
CA TYR A 512 -10.94 -6.22 -7.49
C TYR A 512 -12.22 -5.96 -6.70
N LEU A 513 -13.08 -5.07 -7.19
CA LEU A 513 -14.31 -4.69 -6.49
C LEU A 513 -15.24 -5.87 -6.20
N PRO A 514 -15.44 -6.86 -7.10
CA PRO A 514 -16.24 -8.04 -6.81
C PRO A 514 -15.79 -8.87 -5.61
N LEU A 515 -14.53 -8.78 -5.17
CA LEU A 515 -14.04 -9.48 -3.98
C LEU A 515 -14.74 -9.06 -2.68
N TYR A 516 -15.36 -7.89 -2.66
CA TYR A 516 -16.11 -7.33 -1.52
C TYR A 516 -17.61 -7.69 -1.55
N MET A 517 -18.02 -8.56 -2.48
CA MET A 517 -19.42 -8.92 -2.70
C MET A 517 -19.54 -10.42 -2.98
N HIS A 518 -20.70 -10.98 -2.75
CA HIS A 518 -21.04 -12.34 -3.12
C HIS A 518 -22.28 -12.39 -4.02
N GLU A 519 -22.35 -13.39 -4.89
CA GLU A 519 -23.40 -13.51 -5.89
C GLU A 519 -24.66 -14.14 -5.28
N GLN A 520 -25.81 -13.57 -5.63
CA GLN A 520 -27.13 -14.12 -5.39
C GLN A 520 -27.91 -14.19 -6.71
N ILE A 521 -28.50 -15.33 -7.01
CA ILE A 521 -29.32 -15.49 -8.20
C ILE A 521 -30.80 -15.32 -7.82
N HIS A 522 -31.50 -14.43 -8.54
CA HIS A 522 -32.94 -14.25 -8.43
C HIS A 522 -33.60 -14.86 -9.65
N THR A 523 -34.55 -15.77 -9.44
CA THR A 523 -35.38 -16.37 -10.49
C THR A 523 -36.84 -16.06 -10.22
N LEU A 524 -37.49 -15.35 -11.13
CA LEU A 524 -38.90 -15.01 -11.04
C LEU A 524 -39.68 -15.69 -12.17
N PHE A 525 -40.67 -16.49 -11.80
CA PHE A 525 -41.63 -17.10 -12.72
C PHE A 525 -42.92 -16.28 -12.75
N GLU A 526 -43.35 -15.89 -13.94
CA GLU A 526 -44.63 -15.21 -14.18
C GLU A 526 -45.45 -16.09 -15.13
N LYS A 527 -46.72 -16.30 -14.84
CA LYS A 527 -47.61 -16.97 -15.79
C LYS A 527 -47.81 -16.04 -17.00
N VAL A 528 -47.74 -16.64 -18.20
CA VAL A 528 -48.01 -15.92 -19.46
C VAL A 528 -49.51 -15.76 -19.65
#